data_59df5007e698214fb88afdbbad3b3a90
#
_entry.id   59df5007e698214fb88afdbbad3b3a90
#
_cell.length_a   1.000
_cell.length_b   1.000
_cell.length_c   1.000
_cell.angle_alpha   90.00
_cell.angle_beta   90.00
_cell.angle_gamma   90.00
#
_symmetry.space_group_name_H-M   'P 1'
#
loop_
_entity.id
_entity.type
_entity.pdbx_description
1 polymer ?
#
loop_
_entity_poly.entity_id
_entity_poly.type
_entity_poly.pdbx_seq_one_letter_code
_entity_poly.pdbx_strand_id
1 'polypeptide(L)'
;MKIFRQILAAIALCAAVSAGAQDKPSKYEMRAGWMASVANINWPAKKGLTQEELKKGFITYLDSLAAVNANAVIMQVRPTGDSFYPSSIEPWSIYLTGVQGQAPEPLWDPIAFMIEEAHKRGMEFHAWMNPYRIAQSADTSLFAATHAIRQHPEWFVTYGGQMYFDPGHPGSAKYTNEVVREFVSRYDVDGIHFDDYFYPYKVTAKDENGKTYVVDFPDTLTWEQFGKPFFKDKDAWRRNNVNQLIRMLSQTIRETKPWVKFGISPFGVWRNKSTDPVRGSDTQAGVQNYDDLYADILLWSEKGWIDYVTPQLYWKIGKKIVDYPILLDWWIKYSNGRHLYIGHSMGNGADEIERQIEMLRAKGYQQVQGSFYWNAASVLRNAKDRESNREMNPMLRSLNTAVALVPPMPWLDMTAPKAATDLQVSGSAPIVEVSWKPTYSDNLMYFLVYKFEKGQPVDVSDPSAIVAKLHYENDETMSYYDKQGRKGDFTYAVTAVSRNNIESPAVSQAVKVTKTAVKTK
;
A
#
# COMPACT_ATOMS: atom_id res chain seq x y z
N MET A 1 2.08 40.71 38.91
CA MET A 1 0.75 40.10 39.10
C MET A 1 -0.18 40.12 37.87
N LYS A 2 -0.11 41.11 36.95
CA LYS A 2 -0.97 41.16 35.74
C LYS A 2 -0.55 40.13 34.68
N ILE A 3 0.73 39.85 34.51
CA ILE A 3 1.26 38.90 33.49
C ILE A 3 0.93 37.45 33.86
N PHE A 4 0.96 37.10 35.15
CA PHE A 4 0.59 35.75 35.63
C PHE A 4 -0.90 35.41 35.45
N ARG A 5 -1.79 36.42 35.47
CA ARG A 5 -3.22 36.23 35.22
C ARG A 5 -3.55 36.03 33.71
N GLN A 6 -2.73 36.58 32.82
CA GLN A 6 -2.93 36.40 31.36
C GLN A 6 -2.45 35.03 30.89
N ILE A 7 -1.40 34.47 31.51
CA ILE A 7 -0.91 33.11 31.19
C ILE A 7 -1.88 32.04 31.70
N LEU A 8 -2.50 32.25 32.88
CA LEU A 8 -3.52 31.32 33.38
C LEU A 8 -4.83 31.36 32.60
N ALA A 9 -5.20 32.53 32.02
CA ALA A 9 -6.36 32.62 31.13
C ALA A 9 -6.13 31.96 29.74
N ALA A 10 -4.90 32.00 29.22
CA ALA A 10 -4.55 31.32 27.99
C ALA A 10 -4.51 29.79 28.15
N ILE A 11 -4.03 29.28 29.32
CA ILE A 11 -4.02 27.86 29.63
C ILE A 11 -5.44 27.33 29.89
N ALA A 12 -6.33 28.14 30.53
CA ALA A 12 -7.73 27.77 30.73
C ALA A 12 -8.55 27.76 29.43
N LEU A 13 -8.17 28.58 28.43
CA LEU A 13 -8.85 28.58 27.12
C LEU A 13 -8.43 27.40 26.25
N CYS A 14 -7.21 26.88 26.42
CA CYS A 14 -6.77 25.64 25.74
C CYS A 14 -7.34 24.36 26.38
N ALA A 15 -7.73 24.40 27.66
CA ALA A 15 -8.33 23.25 28.34
C ALA A 15 -9.85 23.13 28.15
N ALA A 16 -10.54 24.16 27.67
CA ALA A 16 -12.00 24.19 27.49
C ALA A 16 -12.47 23.76 26.07
N VAL A 17 -11.54 23.45 25.14
CA VAL A 17 -11.88 23.01 23.78
C VAL A 17 -11.89 21.48 23.65
N SER A 18 -11.54 20.73 24.69
CA SER A 18 -11.41 19.26 24.63
C SER A 18 -12.62 18.46 25.13
N ALA A 19 -13.77 19.08 25.38
CA ALA A 19 -14.99 18.36 25.77
C ALA A 19 -16.10 18.60 24.74
N GLY A 20 -16.13 17.79 23.67
CA GLY A 20 -17.25 17.76 22.73
C GLY A 20 -16.93 17.67 21.25
N ALA A 21 -15.71 17.47 20.82
CA ALA A 21 -15.42 17.09 19.44
C ALA A 21 -15.69 15.58 19.30
N GLN A 22 -16.85 15.22 18.80
CA GLN A 22 -17.05 13.93 18.16
C GLN A 22 -15.92 13.82 17.12
N ASP A 23 -15.01 12.83 17.25
CA ASP A 23 -13.85 12.70 16.37
C ASP A 23 -14.32 12.64 14.91
N LYS A 24 -14.14 13.75 14.19
CA LYS A 24 -14.44 13.79 12.75
C LYS A 24 -13.53 12.75 12.06
N PRO A 25 -14.05 11.99 11.08
CA PRO A 25 -13.20 11.08 10.31
C PRO A 25 -12.00 11.82 9.74
N SER A 26 -10.83 11.19 9.73
CA SER A 26 -9.65 11.79 9.10
C SER A 26 -9.86 11.88 7.59
N LYS A 27 -9.57 13.05 7.00
CA LYS A 27 -9.56 13.23 5.55
C LYS A 27 -8.41 12.46 4.89
N TYR A 28 -7.34 12.26 5.61
CA TYR A 28 -6.13 11.59 5.14
C TYR A 28 -5.85 10.35 5.98
N GLU A 29 -6.00 9.20 5.36
CA GLU A 29 -5.72 7.90 5.97
C GLU A 29 -5.57 6.85 4.86
N MET A 30 -4.41 6.17 4.79
CA MET A 30 -4.24 5.04 3.91
C MET A 30 -5.07 3.85 4.38
N ARG A 31 -5.88 3.28 3.51
CA ARG A 31 -6.70 2.09 3.75
C ARG A 31 -6.51 1.14 2.58
N ALA A 32 -5.59 0.19 2.71
CA ALA A 32 -5.14 -0.64 1.61
C ALA A 32 -5.42 -2.13 1.82
N GLY A 33 -5.82 -2.82 0.76
CA GLY A 33 -5.95 -4.27 0.76
C GLY A 33 -4.79 -4.95 0.04
N TRP A 34 -4.10 -5.92 0.69
CA TRP A 34 -3.11 -6.77 0.02
C TRP A 34 -3.77 -7.91 -0.74
N MET A 35 -3.33 -8.11 -1.98
CA MET A 35 -3.74 -9.21 -2.86
C MET A 35 -2.51 -9.98 -3.33
N ALA A 36 -2.33 -11.19 -2.80
CA ALA A 36 -1.24 -12.09 -3.20
C ALA A 36 -1.63 -12.95 -4.40
N SER A 37 -0.69 -13.11 -5.34
CA SER A 37 -0.83 -13.99 -6.49
C SER A 37 -0.05 -15.30 -6.34
N VAL A 38 1.01 -15.30 -5.52
CA VAL A 38 1.79 -16.50 -5.23
C VAL A 38 0.86 -17.61 -4.73
N ALA A 39 1.07 -18.82 -5.23
CA ALA A 39 0.27 -19.99 -4.90
C ALA A 39 -1.26 -19.79 -5.08
N ASN A 40 -1.68 -18.80 -5.88
CA ASN A 40 -3.08 -18.45 -6.12
C ASN A 40 -3.86 -18.11 -4.83
N ILE A 41 -3.19 -17.42 -3.87
CA ILE A 41 -3.80 -17.08 -2.56
C ILE A 41 -5.05 -16.22 -2.73
N ASN A 42 -4.97 -15.14 -3.53
CA ASN A 42 -6.10 -14.24 -3.76
C ASN A 42 -6.50 -14.20 -5.24
N TRP A 43 -5.56 -13.75 -6.11
CA TRP A 43 -5.81 -13.61 -7.53
C TRP A 43 -4.57 -14.03 -8.35
N PRO A 44 -4.74 -14.85 -9.40
CA PRO A 44 -5.96 -15.59 -9.77
C PRO A 44 -6.38 -16.58 -8.69
N ALA A 45 -7.67 -16.86 -8.55
CA ALA A 45 -8.17 -17.84 -7.56
C ALA A 45 -7.70 -19.28 -7.85
N LYS A 46 -7.36 -19.57 -9.10
CA LYS A 46 -6.69 -20.79 -9.61
C LYS A 46 -6.07 -20.53 -10.96
N LYS A 47 -5.21 -21.43 -11.39
CA LYS A 47 -4.58 -21.40 -12.72
C LYS A 47 -5.59 -21.68 -13.83
N GLY A 48 -5.36 -21.13 -15.04
CA GLY A 48 -6.11 -21.44 -16.24
C GLY A 48 -7.55 -20.93 -16.27
N LEU A 49 -7.83 -19.84 -15.56
CA LEU A 49 -9.12 -19.14 -15.65
C LEU A 49 -9.22 -18.37 -16.96
N THR A 50 -10.43 -18.22 -17.47
CA THR A 50 -10.72 -17.35 -18.62
C THR A 50 -10.48 -15.88 -18.30
N GLN A 51 -10.29 -15.06 -19.31
CA GLN A 51 -10.14 -13.60 -19.14
C GLN A 51 -11.32 -12.99 -18.39
N GLU A 52 -12.55 -13.42 -18.67
CA GLU A 52 -13.75 -12.92 -18.00
C GLU A 52 -13.77 -13.29 -16.51
N GLU A 53 -13.43 -14.54 -16.17
CA GLU A 53 -13.32 -14.99 -14.77
C GLU A 53 -12.24 -14.21 -14.01
N LEU A 54 -11.10 -13.98 -14.65
CA LEU A 54 -9.98 -13.20 -14.10
C LEU A 54 -10.41 -11.76 -13.82
N LYS A 55 -11.04 -11.08 -14.77
CA LYS A 55 -11.58 -9.72 -14.64
C LYS A 55 -12.62 -9.64 -13.54
N LYS A 56 -13.62 -10.53 -13.57
CA LYS A 56 -14.68 -10.59 -12.56
C LYS A 56 -14.13 -10.83 -11.16
N GLY A 57 -13.15 -11.73 -11.02
CA GLY A 57 -12.50 -12.01 -9.75
C GLY A 57 -11.83 -10.77 -9.16
N PHE A 58 -11.06 -10.03 -9.96
CA PHE A 58 -10.41 -8.80 -9.52
C PHE A 58 -11.41 -7.70 -9.16
N ILE A 59 -12.42 -7.46 -10.00
CA ILE A 59 -13.50 -6.50 -9.74
C ILE A 59 -14.20 -6.79 -8.42
N THR A 60 -14.46 -8.06 -8.09
CA THR A 60 -15.10 -8.46 -6.83
C THR A 60 -14.29 -8.01 -5.61
N TYR A 61 -12.95 -8.10 -5.67
CA TYR A 61 -12.09 -7.58 -4.61
C TYR A 61 -12.16 -6.05 -4.53
N LEU A 62 -12.03 -5.36 -5.66
CA LEU A 62 -12.08 -3.90 -5.68
C LEU A 62 -13.43 -3.36 -5.17
N ASP A 63 -14.54 -3.94 -5.57
CA ASP A 63 -15.89 -3.54 -5.11
C ASP A 63 -16.06 -3.75 -3.59
N SER A 64 -15.44 -4.81 -3.06
CA SER A 64 -15.48 -5.07 -1.61
C SER A 64 -14.59 -4.09 -0.84
N LEU A 65 -13.42 -3.73 -1.39
CA LEU A 65 -12.55 -2.69 -0.84
C LEU A 65 -13.21 -1.30 -0.93
N ALA A 66 -13.84 -0.97 -2.06
CA ALA A 66 -14.59 0.28 -2.21
C ALA A 66 -15.72 0.40 -1.18
N ALA A 67 -16.42 -0.71 -0.90
CA ALA A 67 -17.51 -0.74 0.07
C ALA A 67 -17.07 -0.40 1.50
N VAL A 68 -15.78 -0.53 1.83
CA VAL A 68 -15.21 -0.16 3.14
C VAL A 68 -14.41 1.15 3.08
N ASN A 69 -14.60 1.96 2.04
CA ASN A 69 -13.85 3.19 1.79
C ASN A 69 -12.32 2.99 1.81
N ALA A 70 -11.84 1.84 1.30
CA ALA A 70 -10.43 1.65 1.01
C ALA A 70 -10.03 2.53 -0.20
N ASN A 71 -8.79 3.00 -0.20
CA ASN A 71 -8.26 3.93 -1.18
C ASN A 71 -6.97 3.45 -1.87
N ALA A 72 -6.55 2.21 -1.61
CA ALA A 72 -5.45 1.57 -2.30
C ALA A 72 -5.61 0.04 -2.36
N VAL A 73 -5.04 -0.56 -3.40
CA VAL A 73 -4.84 -2.00 -3.55
C VAL A 73 -3.35 -2.29 -3.77
N ILE A 74 -2.84 -3.28 -3.04
CA ILE A 74 -1.44 -3.73 -3.13
C ILE A 74 -1.47 -5.09 -3.80
N MET A 75 -1.26 -5.11 -5.12
CA MET A 75 -1.37 -6.32 -5.94
C MET A 75 0.00 -6.94 -6.22
N GLN A 76 0.17 -8.22 -5.89
CA GLN A 76 1.39 -8.93 -6.20
C GLN A 76 1.48 -9.25 -7.71
N VAL A 77 2.32 -8.48 -8.42
CA VAL A 77 2.48 -8.56 -9.89
C VAL A 77 3.69 -9.40 -10.31
N ARG A 78 4.61 -9.65 -9.36
CA ARG A 78 5.83 -10.46 -9.55
C ARG A 78 6.09 -11.33 -8.33
N PRO A 79 5.49 -12.53 -8.26
CA PRO A 79 5.62 -13.41 -7.08
C PRO A 79 6.91 -14.23 -7.05
N THR A 80 7.42 -14.67 -8.21
CA THR A 80 8.47 -15.71 -8.32
C THR A 80 9.35 -15.57 -9.56
N GLY A 81 9.92 -14.39 -9.82
CA GLY A 81 10.79 -14.18 -11.01
C GLY A 81 10.07 -14.40 -12.34
N ASP A 82 8.77 -14.23 -12.34
CA ASP A 82 7.86 -14.27 -13.47
C ASP A 82 6.78 -13.17 -13.30
N SER A 83 6.07 -12.83 -14.36
CA SER A 83 5.22 -11.64 -14.40
C SER A 83 3.77 -11.96 -14.77
N PHE A 84 2.83 -11.14 -14.29
CA PHE A 84 1.43 -11.15 -14.71
C PHE A 84 1.13 -10.14 -15.83
N TYR A 85 2.15 -9.70 -16.56
CA TYR A 85 2.06 -8.73 -17.64
C TYR A 85 3.01 -9.11 -18.79
N PRO A 86 2.81 -8.57 -19.99
CA PRO A 86 3.68 -8.88 -21.13
C PRO A 86 5.05 -8.21 -20.97
N SER A 87 5.91 -8.79 -20.09
CA SER A 87 7.28 -8.36 -19.87
C SER A 87 8.18 -8.74 -21.04
N SER A 88 9.16 -7.87 -21.37
CA SER A 88 10.24 -8.20 -22.29
C SER A 88 11.42 -8.91 -21.59
N ILE A 89 11.41 -8.98 -20.27
CA ILE A 89 12.50 -9.49 -19.41
C ILE A 89 12.12 -10.82 -18.79
N GLU A 90 10.92 -10.93 -18.23
CA GLU A 90 10.46 -12.11 -17.48
C GLU A 90 9.37 -12.89 -18.21
N PRO A 91 9.33 -14.22 -18.05
CA PRO A 91 8.25 -15.04 -18.62
C PRO A 91 6.92 -14.78 -17.92
N TRP A 92 5.81 -15.12 -18.58
CA TRP A 92 4.49 -15.16 -17.96
C TRP A 92 4.45 -16.10 -16.76
N SER A 93 3.74 -15.68 -15.70
CA SER A 93 3.68 -16.42 -14.44
C SER A 93 2.94 -17.76 -14.57
N ILE A 94 3.53 -18.79 -13.97
CA ILE A 94 2.91 -20.12 -13.82
C ILE A 94 1.55 -20.05 -13.09
N TYR A 95 1.34 -19.04 -12.24
CA TYR A 95 0.09 -18.90 -11.48
C TYR A 95 -1.07 -18.36 -12.33
N LEU A 96 -0.80 -17.85 -13.53
CA LEU A 96 -1.84 -17.36 -14.43
C LEU A 96 -2.44 -18.52 -15.26
N THR A 97 -1.62 -19.17 -16.07
CA THR A 97 -2.07 -20.20 -17.03
C THR A 97 -1.84 -21.63 -16.55
N GLY A 98 -0.91 -21.82 -15.61
CA GLY A 98 -0.43 -23.14 -15.17
C GLY A 98 0.89 -23.55 -15.79
N VAL A 99 1.36 -22.86 -16.83
CA VAL A 99 2.63 -23.09 -17.50
C VAL A 99 3.42 -21.79 -17.55
N GLN A 100 4.63 -21.76 -16.98
CA GLN A 100 5.46 -20.57 -17.02
C GLN A 100 5.87 -20.22 -18.45
N GLY A 101 5.77 -18.94 -18.82
CA GLY A 101 6.07 -18.45 -20.16
C GLY A 101 4.90 -18.54 -21.14
N GLN A 102 3.81 -19.22 -20.80
CA GLN A 102 2.61 -19.26 -21.62
C GLN A 102 1.76 -18.01 -21.37
N ALA A 103 1.58 -17.21 -22.42
CA ALA A 103 0.67 -16.06 -22.39
C ALA A 103 -0.80 -16.49 -22.22
N PRO A 104 -1.65 -15.65 -21.64
CA PRO A 104 -3.10 -15.90 -21.63
C PRO A 104 -3.67 -15.87 -23.05
N GLU A 105 -4.71 -16.68 -23.30
CA GLU A 105 -5.42 -16.74 -24.59
C GLU A 105 -6.90 -16.38 -24.36
N PRO A 106 -7.44 -15.33 -25.01
CA PRO A 106 -6.73 -14.39 -25.89
C PRO A 106 -5.67 -13.55 -25.14
N LEU A 107 -4.64 -13.10 -25.85
CA LEU A 107 -3.60 -12.24 -25.27
C LEU A 107 -4.21 -10.92 -24.81
N TRP A 108 -3.97 -10.55 -23.56
CA TRP A 108 -4.36 -9.29 -22.95
C TRP A 108 -3.38 -8.90 -21.85
N ASP A 109 -3.47 -7.67 -21.38
CA ASP A 109 -2.64 -7.16 -20.28
C ASP A 109 -3.45 -7.07 -18.98
N PRO A 110 -3.31 -8.06 -18.06
CA PRO A 110 -4.00 -8.04 -16.78
C PRO A 110 -3.70 -6.81 -15.93
N ILE A 111 -2.44 -6.35 -15.94
CA ILE A 111 -2.01 -5.26 -15.05
C ILE A 111 -2.54 -3.91 -15.53
N ALA A 112 -2.55 -3.65 -16.84
CA ALA A 112 -3.18 -2.45 -17.40
C ALA A 112 -4.66 -2.37 -16.98
N PHE A 113 -5.40 -3.47 -17.13
CA PHE A 113 -6.79 -3.57 -16.70
C PHE A 113 -6.96 -3.32 -15.18
N MET A 114 -6.09 -3.90 -14.35
CA MET A 114 -6.17 -3.76 -12.90
C MET A 114 -5.95 -2.33 -12.43
N ILE A 115 -4.98 -1.64 -13.02
CA ILE A 115 -4.69 -0.23 -12.73
C ILE A 115 -5.89 0.64 -13.10
N GLU A 116 -6.42 0.48 -14.31
CA GLU A 116 -7.60 1.20 -14.79
C GLU A 116 -8.81 1.01 -13.84
N GLU A 117 -9.12 -0.22 -13.46
CA GLU A 117 -10.25 -0.53 -12.58
C GLU A 117 -10.05 -0.03 -11.13
N ALA A 118 -8.79 0.01 -10.63
CA ALA A 118 -8.47 0.62 -9.34
C ALA A 118 -8.68 2.14 -9.39
N HIS A 119 -8.15 2.81 -10.42
CA HIS A 119 -8.27 4.25 -10.59
C HIS A 119 -9.72 4.70 -10.78
N LYS A 120 -10.53 3.97 -11.56
CA LYS A 120 -11.99 4.23 -11.71
C LYS A 120 -12.73 4.24 -10.36
N ARG A 121 -12.23 3.51 -9.37
CA ARG A 121 -12.78 3.47 -7.99
C ARG A 121 -12.10 4.45 -7.04
N GLY A 122 -11.22 5.32 -7.56
CA GLY A 122 -10.45 6.26 -6.75
C GLY A 122 -9.40 5.61 -5.86
N MET A 123 -8.93 4.40 -6.19
CA MET A 123 -7.89 3.68 -5.45
C MET A 123 -6.54 3.82 -6.12
N GLU A 124 -5.48 4.02 -5.32
CA GLU A 124 -4.11 3.84 -5.78
C GLU A 124 -3.82 2.36 -6.05
N PHE A 125 -3.02 2.08 -7.08
CA PHE A 125 -2.51 0.76 -7.39
C PHE A 125 -1.03 0.68 -7.06
N HIS A 126 -0.67 -0.14 -6.04
CA HIS A 126 0.72 -0.41 -5.69
C HIS A 126 1.11 -1.81 -6.17
N ALA A 127 2.12 -1.87 -7.02
CA ALA A 127 2.63 -3.13 -7.55
C ALA A 127 3.57 -3.79 -6.53
N TRP A 128 3.13 -4.91 -5.97
CA TRP A 128 3.94 -5.70 -5.06
C TRP A 128 4.79 -6.71 -5.84
N MET A 129 6.09 -6.66 -5.61
CA MET A 129 7.09 -7.54 -6.21
C MET A 129 7.94 -8.19 -5.12
N ASN A 130 8.30 -9.47 -5.32
CA ASN A 130 9.32 -10.10 -4.49
C ASN A 130 10.68 -9.96 -5.19
N PRO A 131 11.73 -9.44 -4.50
CA PRO A 131 13.00 -9.17 -5.18
C PRO A 131 13.85 -10.41 -5.48
N TYR A 132 13.75 -11.46 -4.66
CA TYR A 132 14.73 -12.56 -4.70
C TYR A 132 14.13 -13.96 -4.87
N ARG A 133 12.87 -14.21 -4.49
CA ARG A 133 12.27 -15.53 -4.64
C ARG A 133 11.98 -15.83 -6.11
N ILE A 134 12.45 -16.98 -6.59
CA ILE A 134 12.36 -17.40 -7.98
C ILE A 134 11.35 -18.52 -8.18
N ALA A 135 11.27 -19.44 -7.24
CA ALA A 135 10.29 -20.51 -7.26
C ALA A 135 10.03 -21.10 -5.87
N GLN A 136 8.85 -21.64 -5.68
CA GLN A 136 8.46 -22.39 -4.49
C GLN A 136 9.00 -23.84 -4.50
N SER A 137 9.69 -24.24 -5.58
CA SER A 137 10.30 -25.56 -5.76
C SER A 137 11.69 -25.42 -6.36
N ALA A 138 12.57 -26.36 -6.05
CA ALA A 138 13.89 -26.47 -6.67
C ALA A 138 13.86 -27.19 -8.04
N ASP A 139 12.68 -27.60 -8.53
CA ASP A 139 12.53 -28.27 -9.82
C ASP A 139 12.69 -27.28 -10.98
N THR A 140 13.87 -27.32 -11.60
CA THR A 140 14.20 -26.44 -12.73
C THR A 140 13.50 -26.83 -14.04
N SER A 141 12.88 -28.01 -14.13
CA SER A 141 12.17 -28.47 -15.33
C SER A 141 10.94 -27.60 -15.66
N LEU A 142 10.37 -26.95 -14.64
CA LEU A 142 9.19 -26.10 -14.75
C LEU A 142 9.49 -24.71 -15.30
N PHE A 143 10.77 -24.30 -15.41
CA PHE A 143 11.12 -22.98 -15.91
C PHE A 143 11.02 -22.86 -17.42
N ALA A 144 10.42 -21.78 -17.87
CA ALA A 144 10.36 -21.40 -19.27
C ALA A 144 11.78 -21.28 -19.89
N ALA A 145 11.90 -21.50 -21.19
CA ALA A 145 13.16 -21.34 -21.91
C ALA A 145 13.72 -19.91 -21.81
N THR A 146 12.85 -18.92 -21.67
CA THR A 146 13.19 -17.48 -21.52
C THR A 146 13.52 -17.07 -20.09
N HIS A 147 13.34 -17.94 -19.09
CA HIS A 147 13.63 -17.59 -17.70
C HIS A 147 15.13 -17.36 -17.50
N ALA A 148 15.48 -16.33 -16.71
CA ALA A 148 16.87 -15.91 -16.48
C ALA A 148 17.81 -17.06 -16.02
N ILE A 149 17.28 -18.07 -15.31
CA ILE A 149 18.06 -19.24 -14.85
C ILE A 149 18.66 -20.05 -16.01
N ARG A 150 18.09 -19.97 -17.20
CA ARG A 150 18.59 -20.67 -18.39
C ARG A 150 19.84 -20.00 -18.98
N GLN A 151 19.97 -18.69 -18.76
CA GLN A 151 21.07 -17.88 -19.28
C GLN A 151 22.15 -17.62 -18.22
N HIS A 152 21.75 -17.51 -16.96
CA HIS A 152 22.56 -17.12 -15.82
C HIS A 152 22.35 -18.02 -14.61
N PRO A 153 22.61 -19.33 -14.71
CA PRO A 153 22.41 -20.26 -13.59
C PRO A 153 23.23 -19.89 -12.35
N GLU A 154 24.36 -19.20 -12.51
CA GLU A 154 25.24 -18.73 -11.45
C GLU A 154 24.63 -17.63 -10.55
N TRP A 155 23.50 -17.05 -10.96
CA TRP A 155 22.79 -16.05 -10.15
C TRP A 155 21.86 -16.66 -9.10
N PHE A 156 21.70 -17.99 -9.12
CA PHE A 156 20.64 -18.65 -8.37
C PHE A 156 21.18 -19.66 -7.38
N VAL A 157 20.48 -19.75 -6.25
CA VAL A 157 20.78 -20.72 -5.20
C VAL A 157 19.51 -21.44 -4.77
N THR A 158 19.67 -22.67 -4.27
CA THR A 158 18.59 -23.45 -3.64
C THR A 158 18.75 -23.42 -2.14
N TYR A 159 17.68 -23.05 -1.43
CA TYR A 159 17.65 -22.99 0.03
C TYR A 159 16.26 -23.41 0.54
N GLY A 160 16.21 -24.37 1.49
CA GLY A 160 14.95 -24.87 2.03
C GLY A 160 14.01 -25.50 0.99
N GLY A 161 14.55 -26.04 -0.10
CA GLY A 161 13.75 -26.63 -1.18
C GLY A 161 13.13 -25.61 -2.15
N GLN A 162 13.42 -24.33 -1.98
CA GLN A 162 12.99 -23.24 -2.86
C GLN A 162 14.18 -22.63 -3.60
N MET A 163 13.92 -21.88 -4.67
CA MET A 163 14.97 -21.20 -5.43
C MET A 163 14.89 -19.69 -5.24
N TYR A 164 16.07 -19.09 -5.15
CA TYR A 164 16.27 -17.67 -4.94
C TYR A 164 17.34 -17.12 -5.87
N PHE A 165 17.23 -15.85 -6.24
CA PHE A 165 18.42 -15.11 -6.62
C PHE A 165 19.40 -15.10 -5.44
N ASP A 166 20.69 -15.23 -5.72
CA ASP A 166 21.72 -14.93 -4.75
C ASP A 166 21.84 -13.39 -4.61
N PRO A 167 21.45 -12.81 -3.45
CA PRO A 167 21.55 -11.35 -3.27
C PRO A 167 23.00 -10.85 -3.31
N GLY A 168 23.96 -11.73 -3.11
CA GLY A 168 25.38 -11.47 -3.20
C GLY A 168 25.92 -11.34 -4.62
N HIS A 169 25.16 -11.81 -5.61
CA HIS A 169 25.57 -11.73 -7.01
C HIS A 169 25.15 -10.39 -7.64
N PRO A 170 26.09 -9.56 -8.17
CA PRO A 170 25.75 -8.25 -8.75
C PRO A 170 24.72 -8.32 -9.90
N GLY A 171 24.70 -9.41 -10.67
CA GLY A 171 23.75 -9.64 -11.75
C GLY A 171 22.31 -9.71 -11.26
N SER A 172 22.06 -10.34 -10.10
CA SER A 172 20.73 -10.47 -9.49
C SER A 172 20.11 -9.10 -9.18
N ALA A 173 20.90 -8.20 -8.57
CA ALA A 173 20.44 -6.86 -8.23
C ALA A 173 20.15 -6.01 -9.48
N LYS A 174 21.02 -6.07 -10.49
CA LYS A 174 20.82 -5.36 -11.77
C LYS A 174 19.57 -5.85 -12.48
N TYR A 175 19.38 -7.17 -12.57
CA TYR A 175 18.23 -7.77 -13.20
C TYR A 175 16.92 -7.32 -12.54
N THR A 176 16.83 -7.43 -11.22
CA THR A 176 15.64 -6.97 -10.47
C THR A 176 15.38 -5.47 -10.69
N ASN A 177 16.43 -4.65 -10.76
CA ASN A 177 16.31 -3.23 -11.05
C ASN A 177 15.75 -2.96 -12.46
N GLU A 178 16.18 -3.69 -13.48
CA GLU A 178 15.66 -3.54 -14.84
C GLU A 178 14.20 -3.99 -14.96
N VAL A 179 13.79 -5.04 -14.24
CA VAL A 179 12.37 -5.45 -14.16
C VAL A 179 11.51 -4.34 -13.55
N VAL A 180 11.96 -3.70 -12.46
CA VAL A 180 11.23 -2.58 -11.86
C VAL A 180 11.23 -1.36 -12.79
N ARG A 181 12.33 -1.05 -13.47
CA ARG A 181 12.41 0.01 -14.48
C ARG A 181 11.40 -0.22 -15.61
N GLU A 182 11.36 -1.44 -16.17
CA GLU A 182 10.40 -1.81 -17.22
C GLU A 182 8.96 -1.57 -16.74
N PHE A 183 8.64 -2.06 -15.55
CA PHE A 183 7.30 -1.95 -14.99
C PHE A 183 6.87 -0.49 -14.78
N VAL A 184 7.69 0.30 -14.11
CA VAL A 184 7.41 1.72 -13.83
C VAL A 184 7.31 2.53 -15.12
N SER A 185 8.16 2.24 -16.13
CA SER A 185 8.09 2.91 -17.44
C SER A 185 6.79 2.64 -18.17
N ARG A 186 6.30 1.39 -18.09
CA ARG A 186 5.15 0.91 -18.86
C ARG A 186 3.81 1.33 -18.28
N TYR A 187 3.65 1.30 -16.95
CA TYR A 187 2.35 1.43 -16.31
C TYR A 187 2.19 2.74 -15.53
N ASP A 188 0.97 3.25 -15.49
CA ASP A 188 0.59 4.38 -14.65
C ASP A 188 0.33 3.92 -13.20
N VAL A 189 1.38 3.38 -12.57
CA VAL A 189 1.35 2.84 -11.22
C VAL A 189 1.59 3.94 -10.19
N ASP A 190 0.94 3.84 -9.01
CA ASP A 190 1.07 4.81 -7.94
C ASP A 190 2.20 4.47 -6.96
N GLY A 191 2.53 3.17 -6.85
CA GLY A 191 3.61 2.73 -5.97
C GLY A 191 4.21 1.38 -6.36
N ILE A 192 5.47 1.19 -5.97
CA ILE A 192 6.15 -0.11 -5.93
C ILE A 192 6.24 -0.54 -4.48
N HIS A 193 5.94 -1.79 -4.21
CA HIS A 193 5.89 -2.37 -2.87
C HIS A 193 6.68 -3.67 -2.80
N PHE A 194 7.55 -3.81 -1.79
CA PHE A 194 8.24 -5.06 -1.49
C PHE A 194 7.80 -5.57 -0.12
N ASP A 195 7.76 -6.89 0.01
CA ASP A 195 7.49 -7.59 1.27
C ASP A 195 8.75 -7.74 2.15
N ASP A 196 8.74 -8.68 3.08
CA ASP A 196 9.83 -8.97 4.01
C ASP A 196 10.79 -10.07 3.51
N TYR A 197 10.57 -10.64 2.33
CA TYR A 197 11.40 -11.71 1.78
C TYR A 197 12.64 -11.14 1.03
N PHE A 198 13.59 -10.59 1.79
CA PHE A 198 14.93 -10.24 1.30
C PHE A 198 15.81 -11.50 1.28
N TYR A 199 16.70 -11.72 2.25
CA TYR A 199 17.17 -13.09 2.46
C TYR A 199 16.00 -13.91 3.00
N PRO A 200 15.91 -15.22 2.66
CA PRO A 200 14.81 -16.05 3.12
C PRO A 200 14.87 -16.31 4.63
N TYR A 201 13.73 -16.64 5.21
CA TYR A 201 13.66 -17.10 6.59
C TYR A 201 14.58 -18.29 6.81
N LYS A 202 15.27 -18.32 7.97
CA LYS A 202 16.26 -19.35 8.29
C LYS A 202 15.65 -20.75 8.30
N VAL A 203 16.28 -21.65 7.56
CA VAL A 203 15.94 -23.08 7.55
C VAL A 203 16.77 -23.78 8.62
N THR A 204 16.15 -24.73 9.32
CA THR A 204 16.83 -25.56 10.30
C THR A 204 16.94 -27.01 9.82
N ALA A 205 18.03 -27.68 10.17
CA ALA A 205 18.24 -29.12 9.97
C ALA A 205 18.68 -29.78 11.29
N LYS A 206 18.73 -31.10 11.32
CA LYS A 206 19.28 -31.86 12.44
C LYS A 206 20.58 -32.52 12.01
N ASP A 207 21.58 -32.50 12.87
CA ASP A 207 22.82 -33.25 12.70
C ASP A 207 22.61 -34.74 13.00
N GLU A 208 23.65 -35.54 12.86
CA GLU A 208 23.66 -36.98 13.12
C GLU A 208 23.31 -37.36 14.56
N ASN A 209 23.46 -36.41 15.50
CA ASN A 209 23.11 -36.56 16.92
C ASN A 209 21.69 -36.03 17.23
N GLY A 210 20.93 -35.64 16.21
CA GLY A 210 19.58 -35.09 16.36
C GLY A 210 19.53 -33.65 16.86
N LYS A 211 20.67 -32.93 16.99
CA LYS A 211 20.75 -31.53 17.40
C LYS A 211 20.35 -30.61 16.24
N THR A 212 19.42 -29.76 16.50
CA THR A 212 18.96 -28.73 15.52
C THR A 212 20.02 -27.66 15.32
N TYR A 213 20.31 -27.32 14.07
CA TYR A 213 21.16 -26.18 13.69
C TYR A 213 20.52 -25.38 12.55
N VAL A 214 20.91 -24.11 12.42
CA VAL A 214 20.51 -23.25 11.30
C VAL A 214 21.40 -23.58 10.10
N VAL A 215 20.76 -23.87 8.97
CA VAL A 215 21.46 -24.05 7.68
C VAL A 215 21.85 -22.65 7.19
N ASP A 216 23.15 -22.43 6.92
CA ASP A 216 23.59 -21.14 6.34
C ASP A 216 23.07 -21.01 4.90
N PHE A 217 22.77 -19.76 4.51
CA PHE A 217 22.38 -19.48 3.12
C PHE A 217 23.56 -19.77 2.20
N PRO A 218 23.36 -20.43 1.04
CA PRO A 218 24.45 -20.98 0.24
C PRO A 218 25.12 -19.94 -0.69
N ASP A 219 25.51 -18.80 -0.15
CA ASP A 219 26.18 -17.68 -0.84
C ASP A 219 27.70 -17.65 -0.63
N THR A 220 28.31 -18.82 -0.35
CA THR A 220 29.75 -18.89 -0.07
C THR A 220 30.61 -18.48 -1.26
N LEU A 221 30.25 -18.86 -2.48
CA LEU A 221 31.02 -18.50 -3.68
C LEU A 221 31.00 -16.98 -3.91
N THR A 222 29.82 -16.37 -3.83
CA THR A 222 29.67 -14.93 -4.01
C THR A 222 30.29 -14.15 -2.85
N TRP A 223 30.25 -14.68 -1.61
CA TRP A 223 30.99 -14.11 -0.49
C TRP A 223 32.50 -14.09 -0.77
N GLU A 224 33.11 -15.20 -1.16
CA GLU A 224 34.55 -15.25 -1.45
C GLU A 224 34.94 -14.30 -2.59
N GLN A 225 34.08 -14.18 -3.61
CA GLN A 225 34.35 -13.38 -4.80
C GLN A 225 34.05 -11.89 -4.60
N PHE A 226 32.93 -11.52 -4.00
CA PHE A 226 32.40 -10.16 -3.97
C PHE A 226 32.31 -9.56 -2.56
N GLY A 227 32.36 -10.38 -1.51
CA GLY A 227 32.22 -9.92 -0.13
C GLY A 227 33.53 -9.83 0.62
N LYS A 228 34.21 -10.93 0.79
CA LYS A 228 35.42 -11.08 1.60
C LYS A 228 36.56 -10.10 1.29
N PRO A 229 36.78 -9.66 0.04
CA PRO A 229 37.80 -8.65 -0.23
C PRO A 229 37.50 -7.27 0.40
N PHE A 230 36.23 -6.98 0.71
CA PHE A 230 35.77 -5.65 1.15
C PHE A 230 35.16 -5.65 2.55
N PHE A 231 34.71 -6.79 3.06
CA PHE A 231 34.03 -6.93 4.35
C PHE A 231 34.74 -7.95 5.24
N LYS A 232 34.80 -7.63 6.53
CA LYS A 232 35.32 -8.58 7.56
C LYS A 232 34.23 -9.51 8.08
N ASP A 233 32.97 -9.11 7.96
CA ASP A 233 31.80 -9.80 8.47
C ASP A 233 30.82 -10.11 7.32
N LYS A 234 30.49 -11.39 7.18
CA LYS A 234 29.60 -11.90 6.13
C LYS A 234 28.17 -11.34 6.29
N ASP A 235 27.70 -11.17 7.52
CA ASP A 235 26.37 -10.63 7.79
C ASP A 235 26.28 -9.14 7.43
N ALA A 236 27.36 -8.37 7.67
CA ALA A 236 27.43 -6.98 7.22
C ALA A 236 27.43 -6.89 5.69
N TRP A 237 28.09 -7.82 4.99
CA TRP A 237 28.04 -7.89 3.54
C TRP A 237 26.65 -8.25 3.02
N ARG A 238 25.96 -9.21 3.62
CA ARG A 238 24.58 -9.59 3.26
C ARG A 238 23.64 -8.39 3.39
N ARG A 239 23.72 -7.63 4.49
CA ARG A 239 22.94 -6.39 4.67
C ARG A 239 23.30 -5.35 3.61
N ASN A 240 24.59 -5.21 3.30
CA ASN A 240 25.02 -4.27 2.25
C ASN A 240 24.43 -4.64 0.88
N ASN A 241 24.33 -5.93 0.52
CA ASN A 241 23.76 -6.36 -0.75
C ASN A 241 22.29 -5.92 -0.86
N VAL A 242 21.49 -6.11 0.20
CA VAL A 242 20.10 -5.64 0.24
C VAL A 242 20.04 -4.12 0.20
N ASN A 243 20.89 -3.43 0.98
CA ASN A 243 20.95 -1.96 0.99
C ASN A 243 21.27 -1.37 -0.40
N GLN A 244 22.19 -2.00 -1.15
CA GLN A 244 22.53 -1.56 -2.51
C GLN A 244 21.35 -1.75 -3.47
N LEU A 245 20.62 -2.87 -3.38
CA LEU A 245 19.42 -3.08 -4.18
C LEU A 245 18.37 -1.99 -3.89
N ILE A 246 18.03 -1.76 -2.62
CA ILE A 246 17.01 -0.77 -2.23
C ILE A 246 17.42 0.64 -2.68
N ARG A 247 18.69 1.01 -2.52
CA ARG A 247 19.20 2.30 -3.00
C ARG A 247 19.07 2.44 -4.52
N MET A 248 19.45 1.42 -5.27
CA MET A 248 19.39 1.40 -6.74
C MET A 248 17.94 1.48 -7.22
N LEU A 249 17.02 0.73 -6.62
CA LEU A 249 15.60 0.78 -6.93
C LEU A 249 14.99 2.15 -6.63
N SER A 250 15.31 2.74 -5.47
CA SER A 250 14.89 4.09 -5.12
C SER A 250 15.29 5.11 -6.19
N GLN A 251 16.55 5.05 -6.63
CA GLN A 251 17.04 5.93 -7.69
C GLN A 251 16.32 5.68 -9.02
N THR A 252 16.21 4.42 -9.44
CA THR A 252 15.55 4.03 -10.68
C THR A 252 14.08 4.49 -10.73
N ILE A 253 13.33 4.30 -9.65
CA ILE A 253 11.92 4.72 -9.57
C ILE A 253 11.83 6.25 -9.71
N ARG A 254 12.65 7.01 -8.97
CA ARG A 254 12.67 8.48 -9.01
C ARG A 254 13.04 9.04 -10.38
N GLU A 255 14.02 8.43 -11.05
CA GLU A 255 14.46 8.83 -12.38
C GLU A 255 13.43 8.50 -13.46
N THR A 256 12.64 7.43 -13.27
CA THR A 256 11.65 6.97 -14.25
C THR A 256 10.34 7.72 -14.12
N LYS A 257 9.75 7.75 -12.90
CA LYS A 257 8.52 8.47 -12.56
C LYS A 257 8.60 9.00 -11.14
N PRO A 258 8.91 10.27 -10.93
CA PRO A 258 9.23 10.83 -9.61
C PRO A 258 8.05 10.82 -8.62
N TRP A 259 6.83 10.65 -9.10
CA TRP A 259 5.61 10.56 -8.25
C TRP A 259 5.34 9.14 -7.74
N VAL A 260 5.97 8.09 -8.30
CA VAL A 260 5.76 6.71 -7.88
C VAL A 260 6.37 6.49 -6.50
N LYS A 261 5.54 6.06 -5.57
CA LYS A 261 5.93 5.78 -4.18
C LYS A 261 6.70 4.46 -4.10
N PHE A 262 7.69 4.37 -3.23
CA PHE A 262 8.41 3.14 -2.96
C PHE A 262 8.25 2.73 -1.49
N GLY A 263 7.63 1.59 -1.23
CA GLY A 263 7.32 1.12 0.11
C GLY A 263 7.76 -0.30 0.40
N ILE A 264 7.97 -0.57 1.68
CA ILE A 264 8.40 -1.88 2.19
C ILE A 264 7.46 -2.32 3.31
N SER A 265 7.02 -3.59 3.28
CA SER A 265 6.35 -4.23 4.42
C SER A 265 7.26 -5.26 5.09
N PRO A 266 8.11 -4.80 6.03
CA PRO A 266 9.04 -5.69 6.72
C PRO A 266 8.33 -6.56 7.75
N PHE A 267 8.98 -7.62 8.19
CA PHE A 267 8.59 -8.35 9.40
C PHE A 267 8.42 -7.38 10.58
N GLY A 268 7.47 -7.65 11.49
CA GLY A 268 7.07 -6.68 12.52
C GLY A 268 8.14 -6.30 13.55
N VAL A 269 9.24 -7.05 13.66
CA VAL A 269 10.32 -6.80 14.64
C VAL A 269 11.64 -6.51 13.91
N TRP A 270 12.18 -5.31 14.13
CA TRP A 270 13.51 -4.96 13.62
C TRP A 270 14.61 -5.70 14.35
N ARG A 271 14.69 -5.56 15.67
CA ARG A 271 15.54 -6.30 16.61
C ARG A 271 14.87 -6.37 17.99
N ASN A 272 15.09 -7.44 18.73
CA ASN A 272 14.72 -7.52 20.13
C ASN A 272 15.66 -6.66 20.99
N LYS A 273 15.19 -6.19 22.13
CA LYS A 273 16.00 -5.46 23.11
C LYS A 273 17.17 -6.28 23.66
N SER A 274 17.01 -7.59 23.73
CA SER A 274 18.09 -8.50 24.12
C SER A 274 19.24 -8.55 23.11
N THR A 275 18.96 -8.27 21.83
CA THR A 275 19.95 -8.23 20.72
C THR A 275 20.53 -6.83 20.54
N ASP A 276 19.71 -5.79 20.64
CA ASP A 276 20.12 -4.39 20.60
C ASP A 276 19.51 -3.64 21.80
N PRO A 277 20.22 -3.48 22.91
CA PRO A 277 19.70 -2.83 24.12
C PRO A 277 19.32 -1.36 23.95
N VAL A 278 19.84 -0.69 22.89
CA VAL A 278 19.64 0.75 22.65
C VAL A 278 18.42 0.99 21.76
N ARG A 279 18.28 0.24 20.67
CA ARG A 279 17.24 0.46 19.64
C ARG A 279 16.23 -0.68 19.53
N GLY A 280 16.51 -1.86 20.06
CA GLY A 280 15.62 -3.01 19.97
C GLY A 280 14.28 -2.78 20.70
N SER A 281 13.22 -3.39 20.19
CA SER A 281 11.90 -3.42 20.83
C SER A 281 11.89 -4.35 22.05
N ASP A 282 11.04 -4.06 23.02
CA ASP A 282 10.85 -4.91 24.20
C ASP A 282 10.03 -6.16 23.86
N THR A 283 10.62 -7.00 23.01
CA THR A 283 10.03 -8.21 22.44
C THR A 283 11.00 -9.38 22.51
N GLN A 284 10.48 -10.59 22.24
CA GLN A 284 11.25 -11.85 22.18
C GLN A 284 10.88 -12.61 20.89
N ALA A 285 10.88 -11.93 19.76
CA ALA A 285 10.60 -12.54 18.46
C ALA A 285 11.69 -13.53 18.06
N GLY A 286 11.28 -14.62 17.42
CA GLY A 286 12.21 -15.62 16.87
C GLY A 286 12.89 -15.18 15.57
N VAL A 287 12.38 -14.13 14.91
CA VAL A 287 12.91 -13.54 13.67
C VAL A 287 13.09 -12.05 13.86
N GLN A 288 14.16 -11.50 13.33
CA GLN A 288 14.53 -10.08 13.39
C GLN A 288 14.96 -9.61 12.00
N ASN A 289 14.38 -8.52 11.50
CA ASN A 289 14.70 -8.02 10.15
C ASN A 289 16.20 -7.86 9.91
N TYR A 290 16.89 -7.20 10.85
CA TYR A 290 18.28 -6.81 10.69
C TYR A 290 19.25 -8.00 10.67
N ASP A 291 19.01 -9.00 11.53
CA ASP A 291 19.95 -10.13 11.73
C ASP A 291 19.56 -11.37 10.95
N ASP A 292 18.29 -11.57 10.64
CA ASP A 292 17.81 -12.80 10.02
C ASP A 292 17.46 -12.62 8.54
N LEU A 293 16.90 -11.47 8.19
CA LEU A 293 16.50 -11.13 6.81
C LEU A 293 17.47 -10.14 6.15
N TYR A 294 18.48 -9.68 6.91
CA TYR A 294 19.49 -8.70 6.48
C TYR A 294 18.89 -7.40 5.93
N ALA A 295 17.73 -7.00 6.46
CA ALA A 295 16.97 -5.84 6.05
C ALA A 295 17.16 -4.67 7.04
N ASP A 296 17.88 -3.63 6.62
CA ASP A 296 18.14 -2.45 7.43
C ASP A 296 17.13 -1.33 7.15
N ILE A 297 15.89 -1.57 7.59
CA ILE A 297 14.76 -0.65 7.35
C ILE A 297 15.03 0.75 7.93
N LEU A 298 15.74 0.83 9.06
CA LEU A 298 16.04 2.11 9.69
C LEU A 298 16.97 2.95 8.81
N LEU A 299 18.00 2.33 8.23
CA LEU A 299 18.88 2.99 7.27
C LEU A 299 18.11 3.48 6.03
N TRP A 300 17.23 2.65 5.47
CA TRP A 300 16.48 3.01 4.26
C TRP A 300 15.55 4.19 4.50
N SER A 301 14.89 4.22 5.67
CA SER A 301 14.05 5.34 6.10
C SER A 301 14.88 6.60 6.35
N GLU A 302 16.01 6.49 7.07
CA GLU A 302 16.92 7.61 7.37
C GLU A 302 17.50 8.25 6.10
N LYS A 303 17.91 7.41 5.12
CA LYS A 303 18.46 7.88 3.85
C LYS A 303 17.40 8.35 2.85
N GLY A 304 16.12 8.17 3.16
CA GLY A 304 15.03 8.52 2.26
C GLY A 304 14.98 7.66 1.00
N TRP A 305 15.47 6.43 1.07
CA TRP A 305 15.40 5.49 -0.05
C TRP A 305 14.02 4.88 -0.21
N ILE A 306 13.21 4.88 0.84
CA ILE A 306 11.81 4.44 0.81
C ILE A 306 10.89 5.59 1.22
N ASP A 307 9.65 5.56 0.76
CA ASP A 307 8.64 6.57 1.03
C ASP A 307 7.73 6.19 2.19
N TYR A 308 7.47 4.89 2.34
CA TYR A 308 6.68 4.39 3.46
C TYR A 308 7.17 3.02 3.93
N VAL A 309 6.90 2.75 5.19
CA VAL A 309 7.11 1.45 5.81
C VAL A 309 5.78 0.92 6.34
N THR A 310 5.52 -0.38 6.12
CA THR A 310 4.31 -1.06 6.58
C THR A 310 4.67 -2.32 7.34
N PRO A 311 5.16 -2.21 8.59
CA PRO A 311 5.54 -3.39 9.37
C PRO A 311 4.35 -4.33 9.57
N GLN A 312 4.59 -5.62 9.43
CA GLN A 312 3.59 -6.69 9.58
C GLN A 312 3.36 -6.97 11.07
N LEU A 313 2.50 -6.17 11.73
CA LEU A 313 2.15 -6.34 13.14
C LEU A 313 1.01 -7.36 13.30
N TYR A 314 1.30 -8.63 12.98
CA TYR A 314 0.31 -9.69 12.88
C TYR A 314 -0.06 -10.34 14.22
N TRP A 315 0.32 -9.75 15.33
CA TRP A 315 0.02 -10.24 16.68
C TRP A 315 -1.11 -9.47 17.34
N LYS A 316 -1.81 -10.15 18.24
CA LYS A 316 -2.89 -9.58 19.03
C LYS A 316 -2.33 -8.69 20.15
N ILE A 317 -3.12 -7.73 20.57
CA ILE A 317 -2.90 -6.93 21.77
C ILE A 317 -2.82 -7.88 22.98
N GLY A 318 -1.79 -7.70 23.83
CA GLY A 318 -1.52 -8.53 25.00
C GLY A 318 -0.72 -9.82 24.71
N LYS A 319 -0.15 -9.99 23.52
CA LYS A 319 0.72 -11.12 23.20
C LYS A 319 2.08 -10.97 23.87
N LYS A 320 2.34 -11.69 24.97
CA LYS A 320 3.48 -11.49 25.89
C LYS A 320 4.86 -11.33 25.24
N ILE A 321 5.15 -12.09 24.17
CA ILE A 321 6.50 -12.08 23.55
C ILE A 321 6.64 -11.08 22.42
N VAL A 322 5.53 -10.62 21.82
CA VAL A 322 5.48 -9.70 20.68
C VAL A 322 4.16 -8.91 20.74
N ASP A 323 4.06 -8.03 21.72
CA ASP A 323 2.83 -7.28 21.96
C ASP A 323 2.65 -6.17 20.92
N TYR A 324 1.44 -6.09 20.34
CA TYR A 324 1.09 -5.12 19.31
C TYR A 324 1.36 -3.67 19.72
N PRO A 325 0.92 -3.18 20.91
CA PRO A 325 1.19 -1.80 21.36
C PRO A 325 2.67 -1.48 21.46
N ILE A 326 3.48 -2.43 21.98
CA ILE A 326 4.94 -2.25 22.13
C ILE A 326 5.59 -2.04 20.76
N LEU A 327 5.19 -2.85 19.78
CA LEU A 327 5.72 -2.75 18.42
C LEU A 327 5.22 -1.48 17.71
N LEU A 328 3.96 -1.10 17.90
CA LEU A 328 3.41 0.13 17.35
C LEU A 328 4.19 1.36 17.84
N ASP A 329 4.39 1.50 19.16
CA ASP A 329 5.15 2.61 19.75
C ASP A 329 6.61 2.61 19.27
N TRP A 330 7.19 1.41 19.10
CA TRP A 330 8.55 1.27 18.58
C TRP A 330 8.65 1.77 17.13
N TRP A 331 7.73 1.37 16.25
CA TRP A 331 7.73 1.81 14.85
C TRP A 331 7.44 3.30 14.70
N ILE A 332 6.54 3.86 15.52
CA ILE A 332 6.31 5.31 15.58
C ILE A 332 7.63 6.05 15.88
N LYS A 333 8.38 5.57 16.87
CA LYS A 333 9.66 6.18 17.28
C LYS A 333 10.72 6.10 16.17
N TYR A 334 10.75 5.04 15.38
CA TYR A 334 11.84 4.75 14.44
C TYR A 334 11.45 4.83 12.96
N SER A 335 10.30 5.38 12.60
CA SER A 335 9.90 5.60 11.20
C SER A 335 10.75 6.65 10.47
N ASN A 336 11.54 7.43 11.20
CA ASN A 336 12.47 8.44 10.67
C ASN A 336 11.79 9.45 9.72
N GLY A 337 10.54 9.84 10.01
CA GLY A 337 9.77 10.80 9.23
C GLY A 337 9.23 10.26 7.91
N ARG A 338 9.43 8.98 7.59
CA ARG A 338 8.73 8.32 6.48
C ARG A 338 7.31 7.94 6.91
N HIS A 339 6.40 7.81 5.94
CA HIS A 339 5.04 7.37 6.28
C HIS A 339 5.06 5.99 6.92
N LEU A 340 4.35 5.87 8.03
CA LEU A 340 4.14 4.62 8.74
C LEU A 340 2.69 4.18 8.53
N TYR A 341 2.51 3.10 7.82
CA TYR A 341 1.26 2.35 7.77
C TYR A 341 1.41 1.07 8.57
N ILE A 342 0.36 0.50 9.10
CA ILE A 342 0.45 -0.75 9.86
C ILE A 342 -0.21 -1.88 9.09
N GLY A 343 0.54 -2.99 8.94
CA GLY A 343 0.03 -4.24 8.40
C GLY A 343 -0.72 -5.03 9.45
N HIS A 344 -2.02 -5.28 9.23
CA HIS A 344 -2.87 -6.07 10.11
C HIS A 344 -3.13 -7.46 9.54
N SER A 345 -3.04 -8.49 10.39
CA SER A 345 -3.54 -9.82 10.04
C SER A 345 -5.04 -9.89 10.29
N MET A 346 -5.83 -9.82 9.23
CA MET A 346 -7.29 -9.88 9.32
C MET A 346 -7.80 -11.21 9.92
N GLY A 347 -6.96 -12.24 9.94
CA GLY A 347 -7.23 -13.51 10.61
C GLY A 347 -7.24 -13.43 12.14
N ASN A 348 -6.86 -12.29 12.73
CA ASN A 348 -6.96 -12.06 14.18
C ASN A 348 -8.40 -11.82 14.66
N GLY A 349 -9.33 -11.60 13.74
CA GLY A 349 -10.74 -11.39 14.04
C GLY A 349 -11.16 -9.92 14.07
N ALA A 350 -12.44 -9.66 13.73
CA ALA A 350 -12.96 -8.31 13.55
C ALA A 350 -12.84 -7.45 14.82
N ASP A 351 -13.11 -8.01 15.99
CA ASP A 351 -13.02 -7.26 17.26
C ASP A 351 -11.59 -6.86 17.62
N GLU A 352 -10.61 -7.70 17.30
CA GLU A 352 -9.20 -7.39 17.50
C GLU A 352 -8.73 -6.32 16.52
N ILE A 353 -9.09 -6.43 15.25
CA ILE A 353 -8.73 -5.46 14.20
C ILE A 353 -9.37 -4.10 14.48
N GLU A 354 -10.62 -4.06 14.94
CA GLU A 354 -11.28 -2.83 15.37
C GLU A 354 -10.47 -2.11 16.45
N ARG A 355 -10.11 -2.80 17.53
CA ARG A 355 -9.27 -2.23 18.62
C ARG A 355 -7.91 -1.77 18.12
N GLN A 356 -7.26 -2.50 17.21
CA GLN A 356 -5.99 -2.12 16.62
C GLN A 356 -6.13 -0.83 15.79
N ILE A 357 -7.15 -0.71 14.93
CA ILE A 357 -7.39 0.49 14.12
C ILE A 357 -7.73 1.69 15.02
N GLU A 358 -8.57 1.52 16.04
CA GLU A 358 -8.88 2.59 17.01
C GLU A 358 -7.61 3.07 17.73
N MET A 359 -6.73 2.14 18.12
CA MET A 359 -5.44 2.48 18.73
C MET A 359 -4.54 3.29 17.78
N LEU A 360 -4.51 2.96 16.48
CA LEU A 360 -3.77 3.76 15.47
C LEU A 360 -4.33 5.18 15.40
N ARG A 361 -5.64 5.32 15.29
CA ARG A 361 -6.32 6.61 15.16
C ARG A 361 -6.12 7.49 16.39
N ALA A 362 -6.06 6.87 17.60
CA ALA A 362 -5.73 7.57 18.83
C ALA A 362 -4.29 8.14 18.86
N LYS A 363 -3.34 7.58 18.09
CA LYS A 363 -1.98 8.14 17.92
C LYS A 363 -1.95 9.35 16.96
N GLY A 364 -2.97 9.52 16.13
CA GLY A 364 -3.11 10.62 15.19
C GLY A 364 -2.36 10.44 13.88
N TYR A 365 -2.83 11.15 12.85
CA TYR A 365 -2.35 11.08 11.48
C TYR A 365 -0.84 11.31 11.32
N GLN A 366 -0.25 12.25 12.07
CA GLN A 366 1.17 12.57 11.93
C GLN A 366 2.10 11.46 12.43
N GLN A 367 1.59 10.52 13.20
CA GLN A 367 2.36 9.40 13.75
C GLN A 367 2.13 8.10 12.98
N VAL A 368 0.87 7.83 12.61
CA VAL A 368 0.49 6.64 11.84
C VAL A 368 -0.50 7.06 10.77
N GLN A 369 -0.14 6.89 9.50
CA GLN A 369 -0.90 7.40 8.38
C GLN A 369 -1.88 6.38 7.78
N GLY A 370 -2.08 5.22 8.41
CA GLY A 370 -3.11 4.27 7.97
C GLY A 370 -2.79 2.79 8.14
N SER A 371 -3.58 1.97 7.47
CA SER A 371 -3.66 0.52 7.65
C SER A 371 -3.59 -0.24 6.34
N PHE A 372 -2.89 -1.38 6.34
CA PHE A 372 -2.89 -2.37 5.27
C PHE A 372 -3.49 -3.68 5.79
N TYR A 373 -4.43 -4.25 5.03
CA TYR A 373 -5.22 -5.41 5.43
C TYR A 373 -4.69 -6.69 4.77
N TRP A 374 -4.03 -7.53 5.55
CA TRP A 374 -3.59 -8.86 5.11
C TRP A 374 -4.64 -9.91 5.47
N ASN A 375 -5.41 -10.47 4.50
CA ASN A 375 -5.40 -10.05 3.11
C ASN A 375 -6.81 -9.64 2.67
N ALA A 376 -6.92 -9.14 1.45
CA ALA A 376 -8.17 -8.63 0.88
C ALA A 376 -9.32 -9.65 0.83
N ALA A 377 -9.04 -10.97 0.86
CA ALA A 377 -10.10 -11.99 0.93
C ALA A 377 -10.96 -11.87 2.20
N SER A 378 -10.37 -11.39 3.31
CA SER A 378 -11.11 -11.17 4.56
C SER A 378 -12.03 -9.95 4.49
N VAL A 379 -11.84 -9.07 3.50
CA VAL A 379 -12.68 -7.87 3.29
C VAL A 379 -13.83 -8.13 2.31
N LEU A 380 -13.86 -9.30 1.66
CA LEU A 380 -14.96 -9.66 0.77
C LEU A 380 -16.31 -9.58 1.50
N ARG A 381 -17.34 -9.12 0.80
CA ARG A 381 -18.70 -9.18 1.31
C ARG A 381 -19.04 -10.63 1.62
N ASN A 382 -19.55 -10.94 2.77
CA ASN A 382 -19.86 -12.29 3.28
C ASN A 382 -18.65 -13.11 3.78
N ALA A 383 -17.44 -12.55 3.86
CA ALA A 383 -16.35 -13.19 4.56
C ALA A 383 -16.59 -13.09 6.08
N LYS A 384 -16.92 -14.20 6.72
CA LYS A 384 -17.09 -14.27 8.17
C LYS A 384 -15.75 -14.47 8.87
N ASP A 385 -15.59 -13.78 9.98
CA ASP A 385 -14.53 -14.06 10.91
C ASP A 385 -14.73 -15.44 11.56
N ARG A 386 -13.67 -16.24 11.61
CA ARG A 386 -13.70 -17.59 12.18
C ARG A 386 -13.80 -17.59 13.71
N GLU A 387 -13.34 -16.54 14.38
CA GLU A 387 -13.29 -16.49 15.85
C GLU A 387 -14.55 -15.87 16.46
N SER A 388 -15.07 -14.78 15.90
CA SER A 388 -16.18 -14.01 16.50
C SER A 388 -17.52 -14.15 15.77
N ASN A 389 -17.58 -14.85 14.63
CA ASN A 389 -18.73 -14.84 13.70
C ASN A 389 -19.15 -13.42 13.24
N ARG A 390 -18.37 -12.40 13.57
CA ARG A 390 -18.56 -11.02 13.12
C ARG A 390 -17.99 -10.87 11.71
N GLU A 391 -18.70 -10.19 10.85
CA GLU A 391 -18.24 -9.96 9.49
C GLU A 391 -17.26 -8.78 9.45
N MET A 392 -16.07 -8.98 8.85
CA MET A 392 -15.03 -7.98 8.76
C MET A 392 -15.47 -6.76 7.94
N ASN A 393 -16.17 -6.98 6.81
CA ASN A 393 -16.58 -5.89 5.92
C ASN A 393 -17.55 -4.90 6.61
N PRO A 394 -18.64 -5.32 7.29
CA PRO A 394 -19.49 -4.41 8.05
C PRO A 394 -18.74 -3.66 9.16
N MET A 395 -17.82 -4.32 9.85
CA MET A 395 -17.00 -3.68 10.90
C MET A 395 -16.13 -2.55 10.29
N LEU A 396 -15.40 -2.83 9.20
CA LEU A 396 -14.59 -1.80 8.53
C LEU A 396 -15.46 -0.65 7.99
N ARG A 397 -16.66 -0.93 7.49
CA ARG A 397 -17.61 0.12 7.07
C ARG A 397 -18.05 1.02 8.22
N SER A 398 -18.26 0.46 9.40
CA SER A 398 -18.63 1.25 10.58
C SER A 398 -17.48 2.16 11.07
N LEU A 399 -16.24 1.73 10.87
CA LEU A 399 -15.05 2.53 11.19
C LEU A 399 -14.71 3.56 10.11
N ASN A 400 -14.96 3.25 8.84
CA ASN A 400 -14.57 4.06 7.68
C ASN A 400 -15.80 4.77 7.08
N THR A 401 -16.44 5.64 7.86
CA THR A 401 -17.72 6.28 7.51
C THR A 401 -17.62 7.32 6.40
N ALA A 402 -16.42 7.83 6.11
CA ALA A 402 -16.18 8.83 5.07
C ALA A 402 -15.07 8.39 4.11
N VAL A 403 -15.11 8.94 2.89
CA VAL A 403 -14.00 8.83 1.93
C VAL A 403 -12.74 9.44 2.54
N ALA A 404 -11.60 8.76 2.40
CA ALA A 404 -10.30 9.29 2.77
C ALA A 404 -9.36 9.34 1.56
N LEU A 405 -8.47 10.33 1.55
CA LEU A 405 -7.37 10.42 0.60
C LEU A 405 -6.15 9.69 1.18
N VAL A 406 -5.29 9.19 0.30
CA VAL A 406 -3.96 8.75 0.70
C VAL A 406 -3.20 9.97 1.23
N PRO A 407 -2.54 9.87 2.39
CA PRO A 407 -1.80 10.98 2.95
C PRO A 407 -0.70 11.50 2.01
N PRO A 408 -0.63 12.81 1.74
CA PRO A 408 0.40 13.38 0.88
C PRO A 408 1.78 13.25 1.53
N MET A 409 2.78 12.90 0.73
CA MET A 409 4.17 12.74 1.17
C MET A 409 4.94 14.05 0.94
N PRO A 410 5.42 14.74 2.01
CA PRO A 410 6.01 16.09 1.87
C PRO A 410 7.30 16.16 1.04
N TRP A 411 7.93 15.03 0.78
CA TRP A 411 9.15 14.92 -0.05
C TRP A 411 8.87 14.60 -1.53
N LEU A 412 7.61 14.38 -1.90
CA LEU A 412 7.15 14.30 -3.28
C LEU A 412 6.60 15.65 -3.75
N ASP A 413 6.10 15.72 -4.99
CA ASP A 413 5.50 16.96 -5.52
C ASP A 413 4.28 17.38 -4.68
N MET A 414 4.39 18.54 -4.05
CA MET A 414 3.34 19.19 -3.24
C MET A 414 2.54 20.24 -4.02
N THR A 415 2.73 20.32 -5.33
CA THR A 415 2.03 21.29 -6.17
C THR A 415 0.57 20.90 -6.32
N ALA A 416 -0.32 21.82 -5.98
CA ALA A 416 -1.75 21.64 -6.24
C ALA A 416 -2.03 21.74 -7.75
N PRO A 417 -2.93 20.90 -8.30
CA PRO A 417 -3.39 21.07 -9.68
C PRO A 417 -4.14 22.40 -9.86
N LYS A 418 -4.35 22.80 -11.10
CA LYS A 418 -5.22 23.94 -11.40
C LYS A 418 -6.66 23.59 -11.03
N ALA A 419 -7.40 24.58 -10.51
CA ALA A 419 -8.82 24.38 -10.20
C ALA A 419 -9.65 24.10 -11.46
N ALA A 420 -10.74 23.37 -11.29
CA ALA A 420 -11.76 23.20 -12.32
C ALA A 420 -12.37 24.55 -12.73
N THR A 421 -12.97 24.61 -13.91
CA THR A 421 -13.72 25.77 -14.40
C THR A 421 -15.14 25.38 -14.81
N ASP A 422 -15.99 26.36 -15.11
CA ASP A 422 -17.33 26.16 -15.66
C ASP A 422 -18.19 25.17 -14.83
N LEU A 423 -18.11 25.25 -13.49
CA LEU A 423 -18.96 24.44 -12.62
C LEU A 423 -20.43 24.76 -12.84
N GLN A 424 -21.23 23.77 -13.16
CA GLN A 424 -22.67 23.88 -13.33
C GLN A 424 -23.39 22.80 -12.51
N VAL A 425 -24.53 23.15 -11.94
CA VAL A 425 -25.40 22.24 -11.23
C VAL A 425 -26.79 22.30 -11.87
N SER A 426 -27.26 21.16 -12.38
CA SER A 426 -28.50 21.06 -13.15
C SER A 426 -29.39 19.89 -12.71
N GLY A 427 -30.54 19.70 -13.37
CA GLY A 427 -31.46 18.59 -13.07
C GLY A 427 -32.54 18.96 -12.07
N SER A 428 -32.99 17.99 -11.29
CA SER A 428 -34.04 18.13 -10.27
C SER A 428 -34.00 16.93 -9.31
N ALA A 429 -34.67 17.01 -8.15
CA ALA A 429 -34.77 15.85 -7.26
C ALA A 429 -35.54 14.69 -7.93
N PRO A 430 -35.06 13.43 -7.87
CA PRO A 430 -33.96 12.97 -7.02
C PRO A 430 -32.59 12.95 -7.72
N ILE A 431 -32.45 13.40 -8.96
CA ILE A 431 -31.18 13.35 -9.72
C ILE A 431 -30.69 14.77 -9.96
N VAL A 432 -29.54 15.11 -9.38
CA VAL A 432 -28.82 16.36 -9.59
C VAL A 432 -27.51 16.07 -10.29
N GLU A 433 -27.27 16.73 -11.42
CA GLU A 433 -26.02 16.67 -12.15
C GLU A 433 -25.12 17.82 -11.72
N VAL A 434 -23.87 17.50 -11.41
CA VAL A 434 -22.78 18.46 -11.14
C VAL A 434 -21.76 18.24 -12.24
N SER A 435 -21.53 19.23 -13.11
CA SER A 435 -20.58 19.16 -14.21
C SER A 435 -19.57 20.29 -14.17
N TRP A 436 -18.36 20.04 -14.68
CA TRP A 436 -17.27 21.01 -14.71
C TRP A 436 -16.30 20.71 -15.85
N LYS A 437 -15.50 21.70 -16.21
CA LYS A 437 -14.39 21.50 -17.13
C LYS A 437 -13.09 21.34 -16.35
N PRO A 438 -12.37 20.22 -16.56
CA PRO A 438 -11.02 20.03 -16.07
C PRO A 438 -10.07 21.11 -16.62
N THR A 439 -9.15 21.60 -15.79
CA THR A 439 -8.02 22.40 -16.24
C THR A 439 -6.77 21.54 -16.19
N TYR A 440 -6.16 21.30 -17.34
CA TYR A 440 -5.01 20.41 -17.44
C TYR A 440 -3.86 20.82 -16.51
N SER A 441 -3.30 19.85 -15.83
CA SER A 441 -2.07 19.91 -15.04
C SER A 441 -1.40 18.53 -15.11
N ASP A 442 -0.09 18.49 -15.27
CA ASP A 442 0.67 17.23 -15.45
C ASP A 442 0.51 16.25 -14.29
N ASN A 443 0.20 16.76 -13.09
CA ASN A 443 0.00 15.99 -11.86
C ASN A 443 -1.47 15.74 -11.51
N LEU A 444 -2.42 16.16 -12.34
CA LEU A 444 -3.86 15.95 -12.10
C LEU A 444 -4.21 14.46 -12.18
N MET A 445 -4.92 13.96 -11.17
CA MET A 445 -5.30 12.55 -11.08
C MET A 445 -6.79 12.33 -10.83
N TYR A 446 -7.39 13.14 -9.95
CA TYR A 446 -8.77 12.97 -9.51
C TYR A 446 -9.48 14.31 -9.38
N PHE A 447 -10.82 14.23 -9.27
CA PHE A 447 -11.66 15.30 -8.76
C PHE A 447 -12.45 14.80 -7.55
N LEU A 448 -12.59 15.67 -6.54
CA LEU A 448 -13.53 15.47 -5.44
C LEU A 448 -14.76 16.35 -5.65
N VAL A 449 -15.92 15.77 -5.42
CA VAL A 449 -17.19 16.51 -5.38
C VAL A 449 -17.66 16.54 -3.94
N TYR A 450 -17.97 17.74 -3.47
CA TYR A 450 -18.47 18.01 -2.12
C TYR A 450 -19.91 18.51 -2.19
N LYS A 451 -20.67 18.21 -1.13
CA LYS A 451 -22.03 18.70 -0.93
C LYS A 451 -22.21 19.22 0.49
N PHE A 452 -22.58 20.48 0.62
CA PHE A 452 -22.80 21.16 1.89
C PHE A 452 -24.27 21.53 2.04
N GLU A 453 -24.81 21.41 3.26
CA GLU A 453 -26.16 21.84 3.60
C GLU A 453 -26.26 23.37 3.67
N LYS A 454 -27.50 23.88 3.61
CA LYS A 454 -27.76 25.33 3.75
C LYS A 454 -27.09 25.89 5.01
N GLY A 455 -26.32 26.96 4.81
CA GLY A 455 -25.68 27.71 5.90
C GLY A 455 -24.37 27.08 6.41
N GLN A 456 -23.97 25.91 5.90
CA GLN A 456 -22.64 25.38 6.15
C GLN A 456 -21.60 26.11 5.28
N PRO A 457 -20.43 26.47 5.81
CA PRO A 457 -19.32 26.95 4.99
C PRO A 457 -18.83 25.86 4.03
N VAL A 458 -18.21 26.27 2.93
CA VAL A 458 -17.49 25.34 2.04
C VAL A 458 -16.18 24.97 2.73
N ASP A 459 -16.21 23.91 3.53
CA ASP A 459 -15.07 23.38 4.27
C ASP A 459 -14.59 22.08 3.62
N VAL A 460 -13.65 22.20 2.68
CA VAL A 460 -13.05 21.02 2.00
C VAL A 460 -12.17 20.18 2.93
N SER A 461 -11.91 20.60 4.16
CA SER A 461 -11.21 19.76 5.15
C SER A 461 -12.12 18.70 5.77
N ASP A 462 -13.44 18.84 5.64
CA ASP A 462 -14.42 17.89 6.16
C ASP A 462 -14.66 16.74 5.17
N PRO A 463 -14.16 15.52 5.41
CA PRO A 463 -14.34 14.38 4.51
C PRO A 463 -15.80 13.89 4.46
N SER A 464 -16.63 14.21 5.44
CA SER A 464 -18.04 13.82 5.45
C SER A 464 -18.87 14.54 4.37
N ALA A 465 -18.36 15.67 3.85
CA ALA A 465 -18.97 16.39 2.74
C ALA A 465 -18.60 15.82 1.36
N ILE A 466 -17.63 14.90 1.27
CA ILE A 466 -17.23 14.29 0.01
C ILE A 466 -18.32 13.31 -0.43
N VAL A 467 -18.93 13.57 -1.60
CA VAL A 467 -19.94 12.68 -2.20
C VAL A 467 -19.40 11.85 -3.35
N ALA A 468 -18.27 12.24 -3.94
CA ALA A 468 -17.59 11.45 -4.98
C ALA A 468 -16.09 11.76 -5.07
N LYS A 469 -15.30 10.75 -5.46
CA LYS A 469 -13.93 10.86 -5.96
C LYS A 469 -13.91 10.23 -7.36
N LEU A 470 -13.56 11.01 -8.38
CA LEU A 470 -13.64 10.61 -9.79
C LEU A 470 -12.26 10.71 -10.44
N HIS A 471 -11.85 9.64 -11.10
CA HIS A 471 -10.60 9.62 -11.87
C HIS A 471 -10.71 10.50 -13.11
N TYR A 472 -9.61 11.19 -13.47
CA TYR A 472 -9.53 12.02 -14.67
C TYR A 472 -8.90 11.24 -15.82
N GLU A 473 -9.65 11.03 -16.89
CA GLU A 473 -9.24 10.28 -18.08
C GLU A 473 -9.07 11.19 -19.32
N ASN A 474 -8.66 12.45 -19.13
CA ASN A 474 -8.53 13.48 -20.16
C ASN A 474 -9.88 13.92 -20.79
N ASP A 475 -10.94 13.83 -20.03
CA ASP A 475 -12.26 14.29 -20.46
C ASP A 475 -12.31 15.81 -20.65
N GLU A 476 -13.01 16.32 -21.68
CA GLU A 476 -13.25 17.75 -21.88
C GLU A 476 -14.23 18.30 -20.84
N THR A 477 -15.18 17.47 -20.38
CA THR A 477 -16.17 17.79 -19.37
C THR A 477 -16.38 16.56 -18.49
N MET A 478 -16.32 16.74 -17.18
CA MET A 478 -16.64 15.70 -16.21
C MET A 478 -18.00 15.98 -15.57
N SER A 479 -18.70 14.91 -15.18
CA SER A 479 -19.99 14.98 -14.51
C SER A 479 -20.10 14.00 -13.37
N TYR A 480 -20.77 14.42 -12.30
CA TYR A 480 -21.22 13.57 -11.20
C TYR A 480 -22.74 13.65 -11.07
N TYR A 481 -23.40 12.50 -10.94
CA TYR A 481 -24.85 12.42 -10.75
C TYR A 481 -25.17 12.07 -9.30
N ASP A 482 -25.61 13.07 -8.51
CA ASP A 482 -26.15 12.85 -7.17
C ASP A 482 -27.55 12.22 -7.30
N LYS A 483 -27.59 10.88 -7.24
CA LYS A 483 -28.81 10.08 -7.36
C LYS A 483 -29.67 10.09 -6.08
N GLN A 484 -29.17 10.70 -5.02
CA GLN A 484 -29.88 10.90 -3.75
C GLN A 484 -30.21 12.39 -3.54
N GLY A 485 -30.19 13.17 -4.61
CA GLY A 485 -30.51 14.58 -4.60
C GLY A 485 -31.89 14.83 -4.01
N ARG A 486 -31.96 15.45 -2.82
CA ARG A 486 -33.21 15.81 -2.16
C ARG A 486 -33.53 17.29 -2.39
N LYS A 487 -34.79 17.67 -2.20
CA LYS A 487 -35.17 19.07 -2.20
C LYS A 487 -34.48 19.81 -1.06
N GLY A 488 -34.04 21.00 -1.31
CA GLY A 488 -33.41 21.87 -0.32
C GLY A 488 -32.45 22.86 -0.95
N ASP A 489 -31.76 23.56 -0.11
CA ASP A 489 -30.70 24.49 -0.47
C ASP A 489 -29.36 23.80 -0.16
N PHE A 490 -28.47 23.71 -1.16
CA PHE A 490 -27.17 23.09 -1.05
C PHE A 490 -26.08 23.96 -1.69
N THR A 491 -24.84 23.72 -1.31
CA THR A 491 -23.67 24.17 -2.06
C THR A 491 -22.89 22.94 -2.53
N TYR A 492 -22.72 22.79 -3.85
CA TYR A 492 -21.79 21.81 -4.40
C TYR A 492 -20.46 22.49 -4.64
N ALA A 493 -19.37 21.79 -4.37
CA ALA A 493 -18.02 22.25 -4.65
C ALA A 493 -17.20 21.14 -5.29
N VAL A 494 -16.21 21.53 -6.12
CA VAL A 494 -15.31 20.62 -6.82
C VAL A 494 -13.88 21.08 -6.59
N THR A 495 -12.99 20.13 -6.26
CA THR A 495 -11.54 20.31 -6.23
C THR A 495 -10.87 19.34 -7.18
N ALA A 496 -9.79 19.78 -7.82
CA ALA A 496 -8.86 18.91 -8.55
C ALA A 496 -7.82 18.36 -7.57
N VAL A 497 -7.40 17.12 -7.74
CA VAL A 497 -6.49 16.39 -6.82
C VAL A 497 -5.29 15.85 -7.59
N SER A 498 -4.08 16.14 -7.09
CA SER A 498 -2.84 15.66 -7.67
C SER A 498 -2.57 14.18 -7.37
N ARG A 499 -1.57 13.60 -8.06
CA ARG A 499 -1.04 12.26 -7.78
C ARG A 499 -0.51 12.07 -6.35
N ASN A 500 -0.09 13.16 -5.68
CA ASN A 500 0.28 13.16 -4.26
C ASN A 500 -0.88 13.62 -3.35
N ASN A 501 -2.12 13.53 -3.83
CA ASN A 501 -3.35 13.86 -3.09
C ASN A 501 -3.40 15.32 -2.55
N ILE A 502 -2.78 16.27 -3.23
CA ILE A 502 -2.89 17.70 -2.95
C ILE A 502 -4.08 18.26 -3.72
N GLU A 503 -4.93 19.02 -3.06
CA GLU A 503 -6.11 19.64 -3.67
C GLU A 503 -5.88 21.06 -4.17
N SER A 504 -6.54 21.37 -5.27
CA SER A 504 -6.69 22.75 -5.76
C SER A 504 -7.62 23.57 -4.84
N PRO A 505 -7.64 24.90 -4.99
CA PRO A 505 -8.77 25.69 -4.50
C PRO A 505 -10.10 25.13 -5.01
N ALA A 506 -11.13 25.17 -4.17
CA ALA A 506 -12.48 24.72 -4.53
C ALA A 506 -13.19 25.72 -5.44
N VAL A 507 -13.88 25.20 -6.46
CA VAL A 507 -14.91 25.96 -7.19
C VAL A 507 -16.26 25.53 -6.66
N SER A 508 -17.16 26.47 -6.32
CA SER A 508 -18.43 26.14 -5.68
C SER A 508 -19.61 26.88 -6.27
N GLN A 509 -20.79 26.26 -6.17
CA GLN A 509 -22.05 26.84 -6.63
C GLN A 509 -23.18 26.54 -5.63
N ALA A 510 -23.79 27.61 -5.09
CA ALA A 510 -24.98 27.50 -4.25
C ALA A 510 -26.25 27.35 -5.12
N VAL A 511 -27.10 26.39 -4.76
CA VAL A 511 -28.30 26.03 -5.54
C VAL A 511 -29.49 25.74 -4.64
N LYS A 512 -30.68 25.90 -5.23
CA LYS A 512 -31.94 25.42 -4.67
C LYS A 512 -32.46 24.26 -5.54
N VAL A 513 -32.53 23.07 -4.98
CA VAL A 513 -33.04 21.87 -5.64
C VAL A 513 -34.56 21.77 -5.36
N THR A 514 -35.34 21.62 -6.41
CA THR A 514 -36.79 21.43 -6.34
C THR A 514 -37.20 20.11 -7.00
N LYS A 515 -38.50 19.80 -7.06
CA LYS A 515 -39.02 18.63 -7.79
C LYS A 515 -38.81 18.73 -9.31
N THR A 516 -38.74 19.94 -9.83
CA THR A 516 -38.81 20.20 -11.27
C THR A 516 -37.55 20.85 -11.84
N ALA A 517 -36.71 21.45 -11.00
CA ALA A 517 -35.51 22.13 -11.44
C ALA A 517 -34.50 22.38 -10.31
N VAL A 518 -33.24 22.53 -10.69
CA VAL A 518 -32.19 23.19 -9.91
C VAL A 518 -32.20 24.69 -10.29
N LYS A 519 -32.12 25.57 -9.31
CA LYS A 519 -32.00 27.03 -9.50
C LYS A 519 -30.73 27.51 -8.83
N THR A 520 -29.88 28.20 -9.56
CA THR A 520 -28.70 28.88 -9.03
C THR A 520 -29.15 30.02 -8.09
N LYS A 521 -28.42 30.21 -7.00
CA LYS A 521 -28.63 31.30 -6.05
C LYS A 521 -27.63 32.42 -6.24
#